data_51d0e753c8307c9b53a051d8fe29caef
#
_entry.id   51d0e753c8307c9b53a051d8fe29caef
#
_cell.length_a   1.000
_cell.length_b   1.000
_cell.length_c   1.000
_cell.angle_alpha   90.00
_cell.angle_beta   90.00
_cell.angle_gamma   90.00
#
_symmetry.space_group_name_H-M   'P 1'
#
loop_
_entity.id
_entity.type
_entity.pdbx_description
1 polymer ?
#
loop_
_entity_poly.entity_id
_entity_poly.type
_entity_poly.pdbx_seq_one_letter_code
_entity_poly.pdbx_strand_id
1 'polypeptide(L)'
;TGATLERSRCEGVSAGGGGADALPEIDNPQAWPFLQGTAVDWQYKTLPQASTANRVHSWARGKVLGGSSSINAMGHQRGHRAVFDEWARLGAKGWDFEGLLPYFRKQETFVGGASEFHGGDGPIFVDVPQQDKRHLAAAQFISAATGAGYAPTDDLNGAVMEGPAWNHLALKAGARQSTVACYLRPALASSNPPQMLTEALVTRFDGKRCVGGEYLHAGKPQRTRAAREVLLAAGSLESPKILTLAGIGAPAELEPISTKVRSASPGVGKNLQNHLLGVGVVYEASRPMPLSQYQHGEAMCFLRHAPRLDAADILLMFVTVPFASAAFPPPPGNAYTILP
;
A
#
# COMPACT_ATOMS: atom_id res chain seq x y z
N THR A 1 5.29 2.64 10.53
CA THR A 1 6.47 3.00 11.34
C THR A 1 6.21 4.08 12.38
N GLY A 2 5.11 4.86 12.31
CA GLY A 2 4.83 5.96 13.24
C GLY A 2 4.12 5.59 14.54
N ALA A 3 3.34 4.51 14.58
CA ALA A 3 2.51 4.20 15.75
C ALA A 3 3.28 3.74 17.00
N THR A 4 4.55 3.36 16.87
CA THR A 4 5.39 2.88 17.98
C THR A 4 6.15 4.01 18.69
N LEU A 5 6.15 5.23 18.14
CA LEU A 5 6.94 6.34 18.67
C LEU A 5 6.27 7.11 19.84
N GLU A 6 4.97 6.95 20.07
CA GLU A 6 4.23 7.76 21.05
C GLU A 6 4.40 7.36 22.53
N ARG A 7 5.02 6.23 22.86
CA ARG A 7 5.01 5.73 24.27
C ARG A 7 6.36 5.53 24.96
N SER A 8 7.46 5.87 24.36
CA SER A 8 8.73 5.73 25.09
C SER A 8 9.68 6.88 24.78
N ARG A 9 10.35 7.39 25.81
CA ARG A 9 11.55 8.23 25.72
C ARG A 9 12.67 7.43 25.00
N CYS A 10 12.44 7.03 23.76
CA CYS A 10 13.42 6.31 22.96
C CYS A 10 13.94 7.29 21.93
N GLU A 11 15.20 7.62 22.00
CA GLU A 11 15.92 8.19 20.88
C GLU A 11 15.85 7.17 19.73
N GLY A 12 14.93 7.38 18.79
CA GLY A 12 14.74 6.50 17.64
C GLY A 12 15.53 7.01 16.46
N VAL A 13 16.32 6.14 15.83
CA VAL A 13 16.93 6.40 14.51
C VAL A 13 16.16 5.62 13.48
N SER A 14 15.63 6.29 12.46
CA SER A 14 15.03 5.65 11.30
C SER A 14 15.94 5.83 10.08
N ALA A 15 16.31 4.73 9.44
CA ALA A 15 17.13 4.73 8.23
C ALA A 15 16.32 4.18 7.05
N GLY A 16 16.35 4.85 5.91
CA GLY A 16 15.68 4.46 4.68
C GLY A 16 16.49 4.77 3.44
N GLY A 17 16.51 3.87 2.45
CA GLY A 17 17.24 4.06 1.20
C GLY A 17 16.64 5.10 0.24
N GLY A 18 15.48 5.66 0.55
CA GLY A 18 14.83 6.73 -0.23
C GLY A 18 15.25 8.13 0.22
N GLY A 19 15.03 9.10 -0.66
CA GLY A 19 15.21 10.53 -0.38
C GLY A 19 14.05 11.16 0.39
N ALA A 20 14.10 12.49 0.57
CA ALA A 20 13.02 13.26 1.18
C ALA A 20 11.76 13.28 0.29
N ASP A 21 10.58 13.47 0.91
CA ASP A 21 9.29 13.63 0.22
C ASP A 21 9.05 15.08 -0.25
N ALA A 22 10.03 15.63 -0.97
CA ALA A 22 10.03 17.05 -1.33
C ALA A 22 9.35 17.37 -2.67
N LEU A 23 8.91 16.35 -3.43
CA LEU A 23 8.22 16.57 -4.70
C LEU A 23 6.76 16.97 -4.45
N PRO A 24 6.31 18.13 -5.00
CA PRO A 24 4.90 18.56 -4.85
C PRO A 24 3.88 17.56 -5.39
N GLU A 25 4.26 16.77 -6.39
CA GLU A 25 3.45 15.73 -7.01
C GLU A 25 3.08 14.61 -6.01
N ILE A 26 3.86 14.44 -4.95
CA ILE A 26 3.56 13.43 -3.90
C ILE A 26 2.28 13.80 -3.18
N ASP A 27 2.07 15.06 -2.83
CA ASP A 27 0.86 15.52 -2.13
C ASP A 27 -0.35 15.64 -3.07
N ASN A 28 -0.13 15.74 -4.40
CA ASN A 28 -1.19 15.82 -5.39
C ASN A 28 -1.82 14.44 -5.67
N PRO A 29 -3.11 14.21 -5.34
CA PRO A 29 -3.75 12.92 -5.51
C PRO A 29 -3.89 12.48 -6.97
N GLN A 30 -3.87 13.39 -7.94
CA GLN A 30 -3.97 13.06 -9.36
C GLN A 30 -2.62 12.66 -9.97
N ALA A 31 -1.52 12.94 -9.29
CA ALA A 31 -0.18 12.71 -9.83
C ALA A 31 0.37 11.29 -9.59
N TRP A 32 -0.32 10.45 -8.81
CA TRP A 32 0.22 9.13 -8.45
C TRP A 32 0.64 8.25 -9.65
N PRO A 33 -0.03 8.25 -10.83
CA PRO A 33 0.40 7.43 -11.95
C PRO A 33 1.75 7.88 -12.51
N PHE A 34 2.06 9.17 -12.38
CA PHE A 34 3.29 9.79 -12.91
C PHE A 34 4.47 9.69 -11.95
N LEU A 35 4.27 9.25 -10.70
CA LEU A 35 5.34 9.01 -9.73
C LEU A 35 6.03 7.66 -9.98
N GLN A 36 5.34 6.72 -10.62
CA GLN A 36 5.89 5.40 -10.95
C GLN A 36 6.95 5.52 -12.06
N GLY A 37 8.03 4.74 -11.94
CA GLY A 37 9.15 4.78 -12.89
C GLY A 37 10.07 5.99 -12.76
N THR A 38 9.84 6.87 -11.76
CA THR A 38 10.68 8.05 -11.49
C THR A 38 11.76 7.78 -10.43
N ALA A 39 12.50 8.83 -10.04
CA ALA A 39 13.52 8.74 -8.99
C ALA A 39 12.97 8.35 -7.60
N VAL A 40 11.66 8.58 -7.34
CA VAL A 40 10.99 8.21 -6.09
C VAL A 40 10.43 6.79 -6.11
N ASP A 41 10.71 6.01 -7.14
CA ASP A 41 10.35 4.59 -7.30
C ASP A 41 11.62 3.73 -7.36
N TRP A 42 11.63 2.59 -6.65
CA TRP A 42 12.70 1.58 -6.75
C TRP A 42 12.75 0.93 -8.13
N GLN A 43 11.68 0.99 -8.92
CA GLN A 43 11.57 0.45 -10.27
C GLN A 43 11.90 -1.05 -10.35
N TYR A 44 11.48 -1.82 -9.35
CA TYR A 44 11.67 -3.27 -9.36
C TYR A 44 11.01 -3.91 -10.57
N LYS A 45 11.59 -5.01 -11.02
CA LYS A 45 11.04 -5.86 -12.08
C LYS A 45 11.06 -7.30 -11.61
N THR A 46 10.05 -8.07 -12.01
CA THR A 46 10.05 -9.51 -11.80
C THR A 46 11.06 -10.18 -12.73
N LEU A 47 11.44 -11.40 -12.39
CA LEU A 47 11.95 -12.33 -13.42
C LEU A 47 10.81 -12.66 -14.40
N PRO A 48 11.10 -13.19 -15.60
CA PRO A 48 10.08 -13.68 -16.51
C PRO A 48 9.13 -14.66 -15.81
N GLN A 49 7.83 -14.41 -15.90
CA GLN A 49 6.80 -15.22 -15.24
C GLN A 49 6.14 -16.16 -16.24
N ALA A 50 6.36 -17.46 -16.10
CA ALA A 50 5.82 -18.47 -17.02
C ALA A 50 4.28 -18.42 -17.12
N SER A 51 3.59 -18.14 -16.00
CA SER A 51 2.14 -18.00 -15.92
C SER A 51 1.57 -16.81 -16.71
N THR A 52 2.42 -15.86 -17.10
CA THR A 52 2.04 -14.68 -17.90
C THR A 52 2.83 -14.61 -19.22
N ALA A 53 3.03 -15.74 -19.87
CA ALA A 53 3.77 -15.86 -21.14
C ALA A 53 5.20 -15.28 -21.07
N ASN A 54 5.90 -15.56 -19.98
CA ASN A 54 7.25 -15.08 -19.69
C ASN A 54 7.41 -13.55 -19.67
N ARG A 55 6.34 -12.83 -19.36
CA ARG A 55 6.43 -11.37 -19.18
C ARG A 55 7.22 -11.00 -17.94
N VAL A 56 7.94 -9.91 -18.07
CA VAL A 56 8.59 -9.18 -16.96
C VAL A 56 7.65 -8.07 -16.53
N HIS A 57 7.23 -8.10 -15.27
CA HIS A 57 6.31 -7.11 -14.72
C HIS A 57 7.08 -6.03 -13.95
N SER A 58 6.72 -4.77 -14.17
CA SER A 58 7.16 -3.66 -13.34
C SER A 58 6.47 -3.72 -11.98
N TRP A 59 7.22 -3.40 -10.93
CA TRP A 59 6.73 -3.46 -9.55
C TRP A 59 7.14 -2.20 -8.80
N ALA A 60 6.32 -1.17 -8.92
CA ALA A 60 6.56 0.11 -8.28
C ALA A 60 6.56 -0.01 -6.75
N ARG A 61 7.58 0.55 -6.11
CA ARG A 61 7.71 0.68 -4.65
C ARG A 61 8.41 1.99 -4.32
N GLY A 62 7.85 2.74 -3.39
CA GLY A 62 8.37 4.07 -3.06
C GLY A 62 9.79 4.05 -2.54
N LYS A 63 10.68 4.80 -3.22
CA LYS A 63 12.06 5.11 -2.85
C LYS A 63 12.15 6.52 -2.29
N VAL A 64 11.36 6.79 -1.30
CA VAL A 64 11.16 8.12 -0.71
C VAL A 64 10.71 7.97 0.74
N LEU A 65 10.84 9.00 1.58
CA LEU A 65 10.21 9.00 2.90
C LEU A 65 8.71 8.67 2.79
N GLY A 66 8.21 7.83 3.68
CA GLY A 66 6.86 7.27 3.61
C GLY A 66 6.73 6.03 2.71
N GLY A 67 7.77 5.69 1.95
CA GLY A 67 7.77 4.51 1.09
C GLY A 67 6.60 4.54 0.09
N SER A 68 5.95 3.39 -0.10
CA SER A 68 4.84 3.29 -1.06
C SER A 68 3.60 4.10 -0.69
N SER A 69 3.44 4.56 0.57
CA SER A 69 2.34 5.46 0.92
C SER A 69 2.47 6.84 0.25
N SER A 70 3.69 7.22 -0.16
CA SER A 70 3.96 8.47 -0.86
C SER A 70 3.73 8.39 -2.38
N ILE A 71 3.58 7.18 -2.96
CA ILE A 71 3.41 7.01 -4.41
C ILE A 71 2.19 6.16 -4.81
N ASN A 72 1.42 5.62 -3.86
CA ASN A 72 0.25 4.79 -4.12
C ASN A 72 -0.97 5.61 -4.60
N ALA A 73 -2.04 4.91 -4.98
CA ALA A 73 -3.31 5.50 -5.38
C ALA A 73 -4.24 5.87 -4.20
N MET A 74 -3.73 5.92 -2.98
CA MET A 74 -4.44 6.36 -1.75
C MET A 74 -5.72 5.58 -1.39
N GLY A 75 -6.04 4.48 -2.06
CA GLY A 75 -7.14 3.63 -1.66
C GLY A 75 -6.97 3.13 -0.22
N HIS A 76 -8.03 3.23 0.59
CA HIS A 76 -8.01 2.86 2.00
C HIS A 76 -9.01 1.75 2.29
N GLN A 77 -8.77 0.57 1.76
CA GLN A 77 -9.55 -0.64 2.01
C GLN A 77 -8.81 -1.54 3.01
N ARG A 78 -9.55 -2.12 3.95
CA ARG A 78 -8.99 -3.00 4.99
C ARG A 78 -8.79 -4.44 4.52
N GLY A 79 -9.54 -4.89 3.57
CA GLY A 79 -9.68 -6.29 3.21
C GLY A 79 -10.82 -6.98 3.97
N HIS A 80 -11.32 -8.07 3.40
CA HIS A 80 -12.46 -8.81 3.93
C HIS A 80 -12.09 -9.53 5.23
N ARG A 81 -13.03 -9.57 6.20
CA ARG A 81 -12.82 -10.19 7.51
C ARG A 81 -12.37 -11.66 7.43
N ALA A 82 -12.91 -12.43 6.48
CA ALA A 82 -12.55 -13.83 6.30
C ALA A 82 -11.06 -14.06 6.02
N VAL A 83 -10.37 -13.08 5.41
CA VAL A 83 -8.92 -13.18 5.15
C VAL A 83 -8.12 -13.08 6.45
N PHE A 84 -8.50 -12.20 7.37
CA PHE A 84 -7.84 -12.07 8.67
C PHE A 84 -8.15 -13.26 9.58
N ASP A 85 -9.40 -13.75 9.57
CA ASP A 85 -9.80 -14.94 10.32
C ASP A 85 -9.02 -16.17 9.84
N GLU A 86 -8.77 -16.28 8.53
CA GLU A 86 -7.90 -17.31 7.96
C GLU A 86 -6.44 -17.19 8.43
N TRP A 87 -5.90 -15.97 8.56
CA TRP A 87 -4.56 -15.77 9.11
C TRP A 87 -4.46 -16.32 10.54
N ALA A 88 -5.46 -16.03 11.37
CA ALA A 88 -5.52 -16.58 12.75
C ALA A 88 -5.62 -18.09 12.75
N ARG A 89 -6.45 -18.68 11.86
CA ARG A 89 -6.59 -20.12 11.68
C ARG A 89 -5.28 -20.79 11.25
N LEU A 90 -4.49 -20.12 10.42
CA LEU A 90 -3.16 -20.58 9.97
C LEU A 90 -2.06 -20.39 11.03
N GLY A 91 -2.37 -19.84 12.21
CA GLY A 91 -1.47 -19.75 13.34
C GLY A 91 -1.07 -18.33 13.74
N ALA A 92 -1.49 -17.28 13.03
CA ALA A 92 -1.27 -15.89 13.41
C ALA A 92 -2.28 -15.46 14.48
N LYS A 93 -2.18 -15.99 15.70
CA LYS A 93 -3.09 -15.73 16.81
C LYS A 93 -3.19 -14.22 17.11
N GLY A 94 -4.42 -13.71 17.24
CA GLY A 94 -4.71 -12.29 17.47
C GLY A 94 -4.67 -11.44 16.20
N TRP A 95 -4.53 -12.07 15.03
CA TRP A 95 -4.61 -11.42 13.70
C TRP A 95 -5.94 -11.70 13.00
N ASP A 96 -6.94 -12.21 13.73
CA ASP A 96 -8.33 -12.25 13.26
C ASP A 96 -8.91 -10.84 13.14
N PHE A 97 -10.03 -10.72 12.44
CA PHE A 97 -10.62 -9.40 12.18
C PHE A 97 -10.95 -8.63 13.46
N GLU A 98 -11.54 -9.32 14.47
CA GLU A 98 -11.90 -8.69 15.73
C GLU A 98 -10.67 -8.21 16.52
N GLY A 99 -9.58 -8.97 16.48
CA GLY A 99 -8.31 -8.60 17.08
C GLY A 99 -7.66 -7.38 16.40
N LEU A 100 -7.86 -7.23 15.08
CA LEU A 100 -7.29 -6.13 14.30
C LEU A 100 -8.18 -4.88 14.24
N LEU A 101 -9.50 -5.01 14.36
CA LEU A 101 -10.45 -3.90 14.23
C LEU A 101 -10.14 -2.70 15.13
N PRO A 102 -9.75 -2.87 16.42
CA PRO A 102 -9.34 -1.74 17.26
C PRO A 102 -8.17 -0.95 16.71
N TYR A 103 -7.22 -1.60 16.02
CA TYR A 103 -6.07 -0.95 15.38
C TYR A 103 -6.44 -0.25 14.09
N PHE A 104 -7.35 -0.81 13.29
CA PHE A 104 -7.91 -0.14 12.11
C PHE A 104 -8.63 1.15 12.50
N ARG A 105 -9.45 1.10 13.54
CA ARG A 105 -10.13 2.28 14.08
C ARG A 105 -9.15 3.31 14.64
N LYS A 106 -8.13 2.87 15.38
CA LYS A 106 -7.12 3.74 16.00
C LYS A 106 -6.30 4.53 14.97
N GLN A 107 -6.09 3.98 13.78
CA GLN A 107 -5.25 4.65 12.77
C GLN A 107 -5.98 5.72 11.97
N GLU A 108 -7.32 5.76 11.96
CA GLU A 108 -8.08 6.61 11.05
C GLU A 108 -8.96 7.63 11.75
N THR A 109 -9.19 8.74 11.04
CA THR A 109 -10.32 9.64 11.21
C THR A 109 -11.18 9.53 9.97
N PHE A 110 -12.33 8.88 10.07
CA PHE A 110 -13.23 8.69 8.93
C PHE A 110 -14.14 9.90 8.75
N VAL A 111 -14.36 10.34 7.51
CA VAL A 111 -15.18 11.50 7.18
C VAL A 111 -16.64 11.35 7.66
N GLY A 112 -17.17 10.13 7.68
CA GLY A 112 -18.50 9.78 8.19
C GLY A 112 -18.59 9.72 9.73
N GLY A 113 -17.48 9.94 10.43
CA GLY A 113 -17.41 9.87 11.88
C GLY A 113 -17.09 8.48 12.43
N ALA A 114 -16.93 8.40 13.75
CA ALA A 114 -16.67 7.15 14.45
C ALA A 114 -17.89 6.22 14.45
N SER A 115 -17.64 4.92 14.32
CA SER A 115 -18.67 3.88 14.35
C SER A 115 -18.12 2.58 14.94
N GLU A 116 -18.88 1.49 14.85
CA GLU A 116 -18.39 0.14 15.15
C GLU A 116 -17.15 -0.20 14.31
N PHE A 117 -17.13 0.19 13.02
CA PHE A 117 -16.05 -0.12 12.09
C PHE A 117 -15.03 1.01 11.95
N HIS A 118 -15.36 2.25 12.25
CA HIS A 118 -14.54 3.42 11.95
C HIS A 118 -14.02 4.15 13.17
N GLY A 119 -12.81 4.73 13.03
CA GLY A 119 -12.25 5.64 14.02
C GLY A 119 -12.61 7.10 13.72
N GLY A 120 -12.52 7.97 14.76
CA GLY A 120 -12.85 9.39 14.65
C GLY A 120 -11.72 10.34 15.02
N ASP A 121 -10.58 9.82 15.49
CA ASP A 121 -9.47 10.61 16.07
C ASP A 121 -8.06 10.11 15.67
N GLY A 122 -8.00 9.15 14.75
CA GLY A 122 -6.73 8.62 14.27
C GLY A 122 -6.01 9.56 13.29
N PRO A 123 -4.70 9.34 13.08
CA PRO A 123 -3.87 10.26 12.30
C PRO A 123 -4.15 10.28 10.79
N ILE A 124 -4.69 9.19 10.22
CA ILE A 124 -5.01 9.11 8.79
C ILE A 124 -6.44 9.57 8.57
N PHE A 125 -6.61 10.71 7.89
CA PHE A 125 -7.94 11.12 7.46
C PHE A 125 -8.35 10.31 6.24
N VAL A 126 -9.53 9.70 6.32
CA VAL A 126 -10.15 8.89 5.26
C VAL A 126 -11.38 9.61 4.75
N ASP A 127 -11.32 10.03 3.50
CA ASP A 127 -12.40 10.70 2.79
C ASP A 127 -13.15 9.72 1.87
N VAL A 128 -14.38 10.07 1.54
CA VAL A 128 -15.19 9.42 0.51
C VAL A 128 -15.66 10.52 -0.44
N PRO A 129 -15.66 10.32 -1.77
CA PRO A 129 -16.08 11.35 -2.70
C PRO A 129 -17.41 11.99 -2.32
N GLN A 130 -17.39 13.29 -1.99
CA GLN A 130 -18.56 14.07 -1.58
C GLN A 130 -19.48 14.28 -2.77
N GLN A 131 -20.78 14.31 -2.55
CA GLN A 131 -21.81 14.26 -3.59
C GLN A 131 -21.63 15.34 -4.68
N ASP A 132 -21.25 16.55 -4.30
CA ASP A 132 -21.03 17.69 -5.20
C ASP A 132 -19.73 17.60 -6.02
N LYS A 133 -18.82 16.68 -5.64
CA LYS A 133 -17.50 16.48 -6.27
C LYS A 133 -17.35 15.14 -6.97
N ARG A 134 -18.37 14.29 -6.92
CA ARG A 134 -18.35 12.95 -7.52
C ARG A 134 -18.20 13.01 -9.02
N HIS A 135 -17.30 12.21 -9.57
CA HIS A 135 -17.15 12.09 -11.00
C HIS A 135 -18.36 11.40 -11.63
N LEU A 136 -18.96 12.02 -12.64
CA LEU A 136 -20.22 11.53 -13.25
C LEU A 136 -20.09 10.11 -13.83
N ALA A 137 -18.98 9.80 -14.50
CA ALA A 137 -18.78 8.47 -15.06
C ALA A 137 -18.55 7.39 -13.95
N ALA A 138 -17.97 7.75 -12.81
CA ALA A 138 -17.90 6.87 -11.65
C ALA A 138 -19.28 6.60 -11.05
N ALA A 139 -20.14 7.61 -10.98
CA ALA A 139 -21.54 7.43 -10.59
C ALA A 139 -22.30 6.52 -11.56
N GLN A 140 -22.05 6.66 -12.87
CA GLN A 140 -22.64 5.79 -13.90
C GLN A 140 -22.16 4.35 -13.78
N PHE A 141 -20.87 4.12 -13.44
CA PHE A 141 -20.35 2.78 -13.16
C PHE A 141 -21.09 2.13 -11.98
N ILE A 142 -21.25 2.84 -10.86
CA ILE A 142 -22.02 2.36 -9.69
C ILE A 142 -23.46 2.04 -10.10
N SER A 143 -24.11 2.94 -10.83
CA SER A 143 -25.49 2.74 -11.29
C SER A 143 -25.62 1.54 -12.23
N ALA A 144 -24.68 1.36 -13.16
CA ALA A 144 -24.68 0.24 -14.10
C ALA A 144 -24.49 -1.10 -13.36
N ALA A 145 -23.56 -1.17 -12.42
CA ALA A 145 -23.36 -2.37 -11.59
C ALA A 145 -24.59 -2.69 -10.73
N THR A 146 -25.23 -1.66 -10.17
CA THR A 146 -26.52 -1.83 -9.43
C THR A 146 -27.62 -2.33 -10.35
N GLY A 147 -27.75 -1.78 -11.56
CA GLY A 147 -28.70 -2.22 -12.57
C GLY A 147 -28.43 -3.66 -13.06
N ALA A 148 -27.20 -4.12 -12.99
CA ALA A 148 -26.81 -5.52 -13.26
C ALA A 148 -27.11 -6.49 -12.10
N GLY A 149 -27.70 -6.01 -11.01
CA GLY A 149 -28.15 -6.83 -9.88
C GLY A 149 -27.19 -6.90 -8.68
N TYR A 150 -26.11 -6.12 -8.69
CA TYR A 150 -25.21 -6.05 -7.54
C TYR A 150 -25.71 -5.01 -6.54
N ALA A 151 -25.99 -5.43 -5.30
CA ALA A 151 -26.44 -4.52 -4.26
C ALA A 151 -25.32 -3.50 -3.93
N PRO A 152 -25.60 -2.18 -3.98
CA PRO A 152 -24.59 -1.19 -3.62
C PRO A 152 -24.30 -1.22 -2.11
N THR A 153 -23.06 -0.88 -1.73
CA THR A 153 -22.71 -0.61 -0.34
C THR A 153 -22.25 0.84 -0.19
N ASP A 154 -22.59 1.45 0.95
CA ASP A 154 -22.15 2.80 1.29
C ASP A 154 -20.79 2.80 2.01
N ASP A 155 -20.32 1.61 2.44
CA ASP A 155 -19.13 1.47 3.28
C ASP A 155 -18.32 0.22 2.92
N LEU A 156 -17.21 0.42 2.21
CA LEU A 156 -16.28 -0.65 1.83
C LEU A 156 -15.49 -1.24 3.01
N ASN A 157 -15.49 -0.56 4.14
CA ASN A 157 -14.80 -1.01 5.36
C ASN A 157 -15.76 -1.35 6.50
N GLY A 158 -17.06 -1.38 6.19
CA GLY A 158 -18.14 -1.71 7.11
C GLY A 158 -18.46 -3.20 7.21
N ALA A 159 -19.71 -3.48 7.54
CA ALA A 159 -20.20 -4.86 7.71
C ALA A 159 -20.23 -5.66 6.40
N VAL A 160 -20.48 -5.01 5.27
CA VAL A 160 -20.59 -5.61 3.93
C VAL A 160 -19.66 -4.86 2.98
N MET A 161 -18.65 -5.57 2.51
CA MET A 161 -17.67 -5.02 1.56
C MET A 161 -18.13 -5.17 0.10
N GLU A 162 -18.93 -6.20 -0.19
CA GLU A 162 -19.33 -6.54 -1.55
C GLU A 162 -20.29 -5.51 -2.15
N GLY A 163 -20.19 -5.33 -3.45
CA GLY A 163 -21.02 -4.46 -4.26
C GLY A 163 -20.30 -3.23 -4.79
N PRO A 164 -20.98 -2.46 -5.68
CA PRO A 164 -20.47 -1.18 -6.16
C PRO A 164 -20.53 -0.11 -5.08
N ALA A 165 -19.46 0.66 -4.95
CA ALA A 165 -19.33 1.69 -3.94
C ALA A 165 -18.39 2.82 -4.36
N TRP A 166 -18.47 3.93 -3.65
CA TRP A 166 -17.46 4.97 -3.67
C TRP A 166 -16.22 4.52 -2.91
N ASN A 167 -15.04 4.80 -3.48
CA ASN A 167 -13.77 4.42 -2.89
C ASN A 167 -13.48 5.23 -1.61
N HIS A 168 -12.99 4.56 -0.58
CA HIS A 168 -12.42 5.22 0.60
C HIS A 168 -10.98 5.63 0.30
N LEU A 169 -10.65 6.88 0.54
CA LEU A 169 -9.40 7.48 0.11
C LEU A 169 -8.65 8.12 1.29
N ALA A 170 -7.37 7.79 1.46
CA ALA A 170 -6.50 8.46 2.41
C ALA A 170 -6.13 9.86 1.90
N LEU A 171 -7.10 10.79 1.97
CA LEU A 171 -7.03 12.17 1.52
C LEU A 171 -7.59 13.12 2.57
N LYS A 172 -6.98 14.29 2.72
CA LYS A 172 -7.49 15.39 3.57
C LYS A 172 -7.35 16.70 2.82
N ALA A 173 -8.46 17.40 2.63
CA ALA A 173 -8.48 18.69 1.93
C ALA A 173 -7.75 18.66 0.57
N GLY A 174 -7.93 17.59 -0.20
CA GLY A 174 -7.32 17.41 -1.52
C GLY A 174 -5.82 17.01 -1.49
N ALA A 175 -5.25 16.68 -0.33
CA ALA A 175 -3.88 16.25 -0.21
C ALA A 175 -3.77 14.80 0.30
N ARG A 176 -2.77 14.08 -0.21
CA ARG A 176 -2.41 12.71 0.20
C ARG A 176 -2.15 12.60 1.70
N GLN A 177 -2.68 11.59 2.33
CA GLN A 177 -2.39 11.18 3.69
C GLN A 177 -1.35 10.06 3.72
N SER A 178 -0.09 10.39 3.35
CA SER A 178 1.03 9.46 3.47
C SER A 178 1.41 9.23 4.94
N THR A 179 2.20 8.18 5.22
CA THR A 179 2.74 7.96 6.57
C THR A 179 3.66 9.11 7.01
N VAL A 180 4.24 9.85 6.08
CA VAL A 180 4.99 11.08 6.40
C VAL A 180 4.04 12.16 6.90
N ALA A 181 2.97 12.43 6.16
CA ALA A 181 2.01 13.47 6.53
C ALA A 181 1.34 13.16 7.88
N CYS A 182 0.96 11.88 8.09
CA CYS A 182 0.14 11.48 9.23
C CYS A 182 0.94 11.18 10.51
N TYR A 183 2.17 10.71 10.38
CA TYR A 183 2.96 10.24 11.53
C TYR A 183 4.32 10.93 11.64
N LEU A 184 5.09 11.02 10.54
CA LEU A 184 6.47 11.48 10.64
C LEU A 184 6.54 12.99 10.87
N ARG A 185 5.83 13.81 10.08
CA ARG A 185 5.84 15.27 10.26
C ARG A 185 5.38 15.68 11.68
N PRO A 186 4.30 15.12 12.25
CA PRO A 186 3.95 15.35 13.64
C PRO A 186 5.02 14.89 14.65
N ALA A 187 5.66 13.74 14.41
CA ALA A 187 6.71 13.24 15.29
C ALA A 187 7.96 14.14 15.24
N LEU A 188 8.34 14.65 14.06
CA LEU A 188 9.46 15.58 13.92
C LEU A 188 9.19 16.96 14.58
N ALA A 189 7.93 17.36 14.69
CA ALA A 189 7.52 18.59 15.38
C ALA A 189 7.37 18.40 16.91
N SER A 190 7.56 17.20 17.44
CA SER A 190 7.45 16.90 18.86
C SER A 190 8.66 17.40 19.66
N SER A 191 8.55 17.43 20.98
CA SER A 191 9.65 17.80 21.90
C SER A 191 10.82 16.79 21.89
N ASN A 192 10.63 15.59 21.35
CA ASN A 192 11.67 14.57 21.22
C ASN A 192 11.60 13.94 19.81
N PRO A 193 12.02 14.68 18.77
CA PRO A 193 11.94 14.19 17.40
C PRO A 193 12.85 12.99 17.14
N PRO A 194 12.40 12.01 16.33
CA PRO A 194 13.27 10.92 15.92
C PRO A 194 14.36 11.44 14.97
N GLN A 195 15.55 10.84 15.04
CA GLN A 195 16.58 11.08 14.05
C GLN A 195 16.25 10.35 12.74
N MET A 196 16.26 11.06 11.62
CA MET A 196 16.00 10.51 10.29
C MET A 196 17.27 10.44 9.47
N LEU A 197 17.53 9.29 8.87
CA LEU A 197 18.59 9.09 7.89
C LEU A 197 17.96 8.69 6.56
N THR A 198 17.92 9.61 5.62
CA THR A 198 17.54 9.35 4.22
C THR A 198 18.73 8.87 3.42
N GLU A 199 18.49 8.26 2.26
CA GLU A 199 19.55 7.71 1.40
C GLU A 199 20.49 6.75 2.14
N ALA A 200 19.98 6.12 3.20
CA ALA A 200 20.68 5.18 4.08
C ALA A 200 20.16 3.76 3.77
N LEU A 201 20.79 3.10 2.81
CA LEU A 201 20.42 1.74 2.40
C LEU A 201 20.90 0.72 3.42
N VAL A 202 20.00 0.14 4.19
CA VAL A 202 20.31 -0.94 5.15
C VAL A 202 20.74 -2.18 4.38
N THR A 203 21.92 -2.72 4.72
CA THR A 203 22.52 -3.84 4.03
C THR A 203 22.45 -5.14 4.80
N ARG A 204 22.59 -5.10 6.13
CA ARG A 204 22.46 -6.28 6.98
C ARG A 204 22.26 -5.93 8.45
N PHE A 205 21.82 -6.93 9.23
CA PHE A 205 21.78 -6.89 10.68
C PHE A 205 22.97 -7.63 11.30
N ASP A 206 23.34 -7.25 12.53
CA ASP A 206 24.47 -7.80 13.25
C ASP A 206 24.04 -8.74 14.38
N GLY A 207 24.81 -9.84 14.56
CA GLY A 207 24.67 -10.78 15.66
C GLY A 207 23.49 -11.77 15.59
N LYS A 208 23.45 -12.73 16.52
CA LYS A 208 22.30 -13.62 16.74
C LYS A 208 21.12 -12.86 17.34
N ARG A 209 21.38 -11.96 18.27
CA ARG A 209 20.45 -10.92 18.71
C ARG A 209 20.70 -9.69 17.85
N CYS A 210 19.66 -9.16 17.24
CA CYS A 210 19.78 -7.94 16.45
C CYS A 210 20.13 -6.77 17.37
N VAL A 211 21.39 -6.36 17.34
CA VAL A 211 21.93 -5.27 18.17
C VAL A 211 22.16 -3.99 17.38
N GLY A 212 21.80 -3.98 16.11
CA GLY A 212 21.99 -2.86 15.20
C GLY A 212 22.03 -3.31 13.75
N GLY A 213 22.50 -2.46 12.88
CA GLY A 213 22.59 -2.75 11.45
C GLY A 213 23.71 -1.98 10.76
N GLU A 214 24.07 -2.48 9.59
CA GLU A 214 24.95 -1.80 8.66
C GLU A 214 24.10 -1.17 7.55
N TYR A 215 24.52 -0.01 7.10
CA TYR A 215 23.88 0.70 5.99
C TYR A 215 24.91 1.45 5.16
N LEU A 216 24.60 1.68 3.91
CA LEU A 216 25.35 2.55 3.02
C LEU A 216 24.72 3.94 3.05
N HIS A 217 25.51 4.96 3.34
CA HIS A 217 25.12 6.36 3.28
C HIS A 217 26.19 7.15 2.55
N ALA A 218 25.81 7.91 1.54
CA ALA A 218 26.74 8.60 0.64
C ALA A 218 27.86 7.68 0.10
N GLY A 219 27.52 6.44 -0.26
CA GLY A 219 28.46 5.43 -0.77
C GLY A 219 29.41 4.83 0.26
N LYS A 220 29.30 5.21 1.54
CA LYS A 220 30.19 4.72 2.61
C LYS A 220 29.43 3.78 3.56
N PRO A 221 30.01 2.63 3.94
CA PRO A 221 29.43 1.77 4.95
C PRO A 221 29.45 2.45 6.33
N GLN A 222 28.30 2.40 6.98
CA GLN A 222 28.09 2.92 8.33
C GLN A 222 27.48 1.83 9.20
N ARG A 223 27.62 1.97 10.53
CA ARG A 223 27.01 1.08 11.51
C ARG A 223 26.23 1.89 12.54
N THR A 224 25.11 1.36 12.97
CA THR A 224 24.36 1.86 14.12
C THR A 224 24.08 0.73 15.08
N ARG A 225 23.97 1.06 16.37
CA ARG A 225 23.60 0.12 17.43
C ARG A 225 22.24 0.51 18.01
N ALA A 226 21.43 -0.49 18.26
CA ALA A 226 20.15 -0.31 18.93
C ALA A 226 20.32 -0.63 20.43
N ALA A 227 19.89 0.31 21.28
CA ALA A 227 19.90 0.12 22.73
C ALA A 227 18.83 -0.89 23.19
N ARG A 228 17.69 -0.93 22.51
CA ARG A 228 16.55 -1.80 22.86
C ARG A 228 16.24 -2.81 21.78
N GLU A 229 15.81 -2.36 20.61
CA GLU A 229 15.33 -3.20 19.52
C GLU A 229 15.53 -2.55 18.15
N VAL A 230 15.46 -3.36 17.10
CA VAL A 230 15.44 -2.92 15.70
C VAL A 230 14.09 -3.29 15.09
N LEU A 231 13.40 -2.31 14.55
CA LEU A 231 12.15 -2.52 13.82
C LEU A 231 12.43 -2.58 12.31
N LEU A 232 12.22 -3.77 11.72
CA LEU A 232 12.38 -3.97 10.28
C LEU A 232 11.05 -3.70 9.56
N ALA A 233 10.96 -2.56 8.90
CA ALA A 233 9.78 -2.11 8.18
C ALA A 233 10.11 -1.69 6.73
N ALA A 234 10.98 -2.47 6.06
CA ALA A 234 11.48 -2.16 4.72
C ALA A 234 10.54 -2.61 3.57
N GLY A 235 9.33 -3.03 3.90
CA GLY A 235 8.33 -3.50 2.94
C GLY A 235 8.48 -4.96 2.56
N SER A 236 7.55 -5.45 1.73
CA SER A 236 7.42 -6.89 1.41
C SER A 236 8.56 -7.46 0.57
N LEU A 237 9.34 -6.63 -0.12
CA LEU A 237 10.49 -7.07 -0.93
C LEU A 237 11.80 -6.95 -0.14
N GLU A 238 12.08 -5.80 0.46
CA GLU A 238 13.37 -5.55 1.09
C GLU A 238 13.47 -6.17 2.49
N SER A 239 12.37 -6.31 3.25
CA SER A 239 12.43 -6.96 4.57
C SER A 239 12.87 -8.42 4.48
N PRO A 240 12.29 -9.28 3.62
CA PRO A 240 12.80 -10.65 3.43
C PRO A 240 14.23 -10.68 2.92
N LYS A 241 14.60 -9.80 1.99
CA LYS A 241 15.98 -9.71 1.47
C LYS A 241 16.98 -9.41 2.58
N ILE A 242 16.70 -8.43 3.45
CA ILE A 242 17.56 -8.10 4.59
C ILE A 242 17.67 -9.28 5.57
N LEU A 243 16.58 -10.00 5.84
CA LEU A 243 16.58 -11.21 6.64
C LEU A 243 17.45 -12.31 6.02
N THR A 244 17.31 -12.55 4.71
CA THR A 244 18.11 -13.51 3.95
C THR A 244 19.61 -13.17 4.03
N LEU A 245 19.98 -11.91 3.80
CA LEU A 245 21.36 -11.43 3.93
C LEU A 245 21.89 -11.54 5.36
N ALA A 246 21.01 -11.51 6.36
CA ALA A 246 21.36 -11.76 7.76
C ALA A 246 21.43 -13.24 8.13
N GLY A 247 21.22 -14.18 7.21
CA GLY A 247 21.25 -15.63 7.43
C GLY A 247 19.97 -16.21 8.02
N ILE A 248 18.84 -15.53 7.83
CA ILE A 248 17.50 -15.97 8.25
C ILE A 248 16.70 -16.31 6.99
N GLY A 249 16.49 -17.59 6.73
CA GLY A 249 15.81 -18.07 5.51
C GLY A 249 15.91 -19.58 5.34
N ALA A 250 15.53 -20.07 4.18
CA ALA A 250 15.71 -21.47 3.80
C ALA A 250 17.20 -21.80 3.63
N PRO A 251 17.76 -22.83 4.26
CA PRO A 251 19.18 -23.17 4.13
C PRO A 251 19.63 -23.33 2.67
N ALA A 252 18.83 -24.00 1.84
CA ALA A 252 19.11 -24.20 0.41
C ALA A 252 19.18 -22.90 -0.41
N GLU A 253 18.64 -21.80 0.08
CA GLU A 253 18.71 -20.48 -0.58
C GLU A 253 19.84 -19.60 -0.03
N LEU A 254 20.27 -19.86 1.20
CA LEU A 254 21.36 -19.14 1.84
C LEU A 254 22.73 -19.67 1.36
N GLU A 255 22.84 -20.97 1.07
CA GLU A 255 24.06 -21.61 0.62
C GLU A 255 24.62 -21.02 -0.70
N PRO A 256 23.84 -20.86 -1.77
CA PRO A 256 24.33 -20.29 -3.04
C PRO A 256 24.85 -18.87 -2.94
N ILE A 257 24.39 -18.10 -1.96
CA ILE A 257 24.85 -16.72 -1.69
C ILE A 257 25.95 -16.67 -0.59
N SER A 258 26.51 -17.83 -0.23
CA SER A 258 27.58 -17.97 0.77
C SER A 258 27.22 -17.32 2.12
N THR A 259 25.95 -17.34 2.49
CA THR A 259 25.47 -16.75 3.74
C THR A 259 25.27 -17.86 4.78
N LYS A 260 25.96 -17.70 5.92
CA LYS A 260 25.84 -18.66 7.04
C LYS A 260 24.42 -18.68 7.59
N VAL A 261 23.81 -19.87 7.66
CA VAL A 261 22.51 -20.06 8.29
C VAL A 261 22.58 -19.69 9.78
N ARG A 262 21.82 -18.69 10.19
CA ARG A 262 21.66 -18.29 11.60
C ARG A 262 20.32 -18.80 12.16
N SER A 263 19.28 -18.79 11.33
CA SER A 263 17.96 -19.33 11.64
C SER A 263 17.34 -19.93 10.38
N ALA A 264 17.01 -21.21 10.44
CA ALA A 264 16.25 -21.86 9.38
C ALA A 264 14.80 -21.40 9.45
N SER A 265 14.41 -20.52 8.53
CA SER A 265 13.08 -19.92 8.41
C SER A 265 12.61 -20.01 6.96
N PRO A 266 12.12 -21.21 6.53
CA PRO A 266 11.86 -21.48 5.10
C PRO A 266 10.76 -20.62 4.49
N GLY A 267 9.91 -19.98 5.29
CA GLY A 267 8.86 -19.06 4.81
C GLY A 267 9.37 -17.67 4.44
N VAL A 268 10.60 -17.29 4.79
CA VAL A 268 11.14 -15.96 4.46
C VAL A 268 11.31 -15.83 2.95
N GLY A 269 10.71 -14.78 2.38
CA GLY A 269 10.73 -14.50 0.94
C GLY A 269 9.82 -15.39 0.09
N LYS A 270 8.99 -16.23 0.71
CA LYS A 270 8.04 -17.12 0.02
C LYS A 270 6.64 -16.53 -0.04
N ASN A 271 5.83 -17.10 -0.95
CA ASN A 271 4.41 -16.79 -1.12
C ASN A 271 4.11 -15.29 -1.32
N LEU A 272 5.04 -14.57 -1.95
CA LEU A 272 4.81 -13.19 -2.32
C LEU A 272 3.69 -13.14 -3.36
N GLN A 273 2.63 -12.38 -3.04
CA GLN A 273 1.50 -12.15 -3.92
C GLN A 273 1.35 -10.64 -4.14
N ASN A 274 0.82 -10.28 -5.29
CA ASN A 274 0.44 -8.91 -5.61
C ASN A 274 -0.92 -8.92 -6.30
N HIS A 275 -1.55 -7.76 -6.37
CA HIS A 275 -2.77 -7.61 -7.16
C HIS A 275 -2.50 -8.05 -8.60
N LEU A 276 -3.30 -8.99 -9.08
CA LEU A 276 -3.40 -9.24 -10.51
C LEU A 276 -4.18 -8.07 -11.09
N LEU A 277 -3.46 -7.10 -11.63
CA LEU A 277 -4.10 -6.12 -12.48
C LEU A 277 -4.30 -6.82 -13.84
N GLY A 278 -5.51 -7.30 -14.05
CA GLY A 278 -5.93 -7.76 -15.36
C GLY A 278 -5.75 -6.62 -16.37
N VAL A 279 -5.64 -6.97 -17.64
CA VAL A 279 -5.65 -5.95 -18.70
C VAL A 279 -6.96 -5.21 -18.60
N GLY A 280 -6.90 -3.95 -18.09
CA GLY A 280 -8.10 -3.13 -17.99
C GLY A 280 -8.73 -2.96 -19.35
N VAL A 281 -10.06 -3.03 -19.40
CA VAL A 281 -10.77 -2.69 -20.62
C VAL A 281 -10.82 -1.18 -20.70
N VAL A 282 -10.13 -0.64 -21.69
CA VAL A 282 -10.13 0.80 -21.97
C VAL A 282 -11.29 1.12 -22.89
N TYR A 283 -12.13 2.05 -22.47
CA TYR A 283 -13.28 2.53 -23.25
C TYR A 283 -13.03 3.96 -23.70
N GLU A 284 -13.37 4.24 -24.95
CA GLU A 284 -13.49 5.61 -25.43
C GLU A 284 -14.81 6.20 -24.95
N ALA A 285 -14.73 7.37 -24.32
CA ALA A 285 -15.91 8.07 -23.86
C ALA A 285 -16.58 8.82 -25.04
N SER A 286 -17.88 8.67 -25.19
CA SER A 286 -18.68 9.36 -26.23
C SER A 286 -18.80 10.87 -26.01
N ARG A 287 -18.36 11.40 -24.88
CA ARG A 287 -18.38 12.81 -24.50
C ARG A 287 -17.09 13.15 -23.74
N PRO A 288 -16.65 14.42 -23.75
CA PRO A 288 -15.58 14.88 -22.89
C PRO A 288 -15.86 14.54 -21.43
N MET A 289 -14.90 13.93 -20.76
CA MET A 289 -14.99 13.65 -19.33
C MET A 289 -14.37 14.78 -18.53
N PRO A 290 -14.99 15.23 -17.43
CA PRO A 290 -14.38 16.19 -16.53
C PRO A 290 -13.12 15.57 -15.88
N LEU A 291 -12.24 16.40 -15.35
CA LEU A 291 -11.16 15.93 -14.51
C LEU A 291 -11.72 15.45 -13.16
N SER A 292 -11.16 14.37 -12.63
CA SER A 292 -11.44 13.93 -11.26
C SER A 292 -11.02 15.02 -10.27
N GLN A 293 -11.84 15.27 -9.25
CA GLN A 293 -11.50 16.20 -8.15
C GLN A 293 -10.79 15.50 -6.98
N TYR A 294 -10.70 14.17 -7.02
CA TYR A 294 -10.03 13.35 -6.02
C TYR A 294 -8.76 12.73 -6.62
N GLN A 295 -8.85 11.47 -6.94
CA GLN A 295 -7.85 10.70 -7.65
C GLN A 295 -8.59 9.88 -8.73
N HIS A 296 -7.89 9.24 -9.64
CA HIS A 296 -8.51 8.66 -10.84
C HIS A 296 -9.43 7.46 -10.58
N GLY A 297 -9.36 6.82 -9.42
CA GLY A 297 -10.14 5.62 -9.07
C GLY A 297 -11.17 5.89 -7.97
N GLU A 298 -12.25 6.61 -8.29
CA GLU A 298 -13.26 7.04 -7.30
C GLU A 298 -14.32 5.99 -6.99
N ALA A 299 -14.49 4.99 -7.84
CA ALA A 299 -15.49 3.94 -7.64
C ALA A 299 -14.91 2.56 -7.87
N MET A 300 -15.43 1.59 -7.13
CA MET A 300 -15.05 0.18 -7.26
C MET A 300 -16.24 -0.73 -6.96
N CYS A 301 -16.10 -2.00 -7.32
CA CYS A 301 -17.10 -3.00 -7.04
C CYS A 301 -16.41 -4.31 -6.65
N PHE A 302 -16.64 -4.79 -5.44
CA PHE A 302 -16.17 -6.08 -4.98
C PHE A 302 -17.21 -7.15 -5.27
N LEU A 303 -16.80 -8.23 -5.94
CA LEU A 303 -17.67 -9.30 -6.41
C LEU A 303 -17.14 -10.66 -5.98
N ARG A 304 -18.05 -11.60 -5.78
CA ARG A 304 -17.75 -13.03 -5.71
C ARG A 304 -18.14 -13.68 -7.04
N HIS A 305 -17.19 -14.38 -7.69
CA HIS A 305 -17.51 -15.12 -8.92
C HIS A 305 -18.45 -16.30 -8.64
N ALA A 306 -18.52 -16.77 -7.41
CA ALA A 306 -19.40 -17.85 -7.00
C ALA A 306 -20.00 -17.56 -5.62
N PRO A 307 -21.30 -17.81 -5.40
CA PRO A 307 -21.98 -17.55 -4.12
C PRO A 307 -21.41 -18.31 -2.91
N ARG A 308 -20.69 -19.44 -3.16
CA ARG A 308 -20.07 -20.28 -2.10
C ARG A 308 -18.80 -19.65 -1.49
N LEU A 309 -18.29 -18.57 -2.04
CA LEU A 309 -17.09 -17.93 -1.50
C LEU A 309 -17.45 -17.09 -0.28
N ASP A 310 -16.58 -17.13 0.72
CA ASP A 310 -16.75 -16.38 1.97
C ASP A 310 -16.36 -14.92 1.81
N ALA A 311 -15.61 -14.58 0.76
CA ALA A 311 -15.14 -13.21 0.46
C ALA A 311 -15.20 -12.94 -1.03
N ALA A 312 -15.27 -11.65 -1.39
CA ALA A 312 -15.07 -11.19 -2.75
C ALA A 312 -13.66 -11.57 -3.26
N ASP A 313 -13.59 -12.08 -4.47
CA ASP A 313 -12.36 -12.48 -5.14
C ASP A 313 -12.13 -11.72 -6.47
N ILE A 314 -13.07 -10.88 -6.85
CA ILE A 314 -12.95 -9.97 -7.99
C ILE A 314 -13.17 -8.54 -7.50
N LEU A 315 -12.27 -7.66 -7.92
CA LEU A 315 -12.41 -6.21 -7.77
C LEU A 315 -12.48 -5.58 -9.15
N LEU A 316 -13.59 -4.89 -9.44
CA LEU A 316 -13.67 -4.00 -10.58
C LEU A 316 -13.42 -2.57 -10.10
N MET A 317 -12.39 -1.92 -10.63
CA MET A 317 -12.08 -0.53 -10.33
C MET A 317 -12.36 0.35 -11.55
N PHE A 318 -13.17 1.36 -11.39
CA PHE A 318 -13.37 2.40 -12.39
C PHE A 318 -12.28 3.47 -12.26
N VAL A 319 -11.55 3.73 -13.35
CA VAL A 319 -10.46 4.71 -13.39
C VAL A 319 -10.71 5.71 -14.52
N THR A 320 -10.67 7.00 -14.21
CA THR A 320 -11.00 8.11 -15.13
C THR A 320 -9.94 8.38 -16.21
N VAL A 321 -8.88 7.59 -16.24
CA VAL A 321 -7.78 7.68 -17.23
C VAL A 321 -7.58 6.34 -17.91
N PRO A 322 -7.07 6.31 -19.15
CA PRO A 322 -6.75 5.08 -19.84
C PRO A 322 -5.52 4.41 -19.20
N PHE A 323 -5.70 3.20 -18.71
CA PHE A 323 -4.58 2.33 -18.32
C PHE A 323 -4.04 1.63 -19.58
N ALA A 324 -3.12 2.30 -20.24
CA ALA A 324 -2.57 1.85 -21.51
C ALA A 324 -1.18 1.25 -21.35
N SER A 325 -0.78 0.44 -22.31
CA SER A 325 0.59 -0.08 -22.42
C SER A 325 1.13 0.14 -23.83
N ALA A 326 2.43 -0.04 -24.03
CA ALA A 326 3.01 0.06 -25.35
C ALA A 326 2.39 -0.93 -26.36
N ALA A 327 1.90 -2.09 -25.88
CA ALA A 327 1.20 -3.07 -26.72
C ALA A 327 -0.27 -2.70 -26.98
N PHE A 328 -0.86 -1.89 -26.12
CA PHE A 328 -2.25 -1.44 -26.20
C PHE A 328 -2.29 0.06 -25.91
N PRO A 329 -1.99 0.92 -26.90
CA PRO A 329 -2.02 2.36 -26.72
C PRO A 329 -3.46 2.84 -26.43
N PRO A 330 -3.62 3.95 -25.73
CA PRO A 330 -4.95 4.49 -25.47
C PRO A 330 -5.61 4.95 -26.77
N PRO A 331 -6.96 4.91 -26.85
CA PRO A 331 -7.66 5.52 -27.96
C PRO A 331 -7.37 7.03 -28.02
N PRO A 332 -7.43 7.63 -29.22
CA PRO A 332 -7.18 9.05 -29.42
C PRO A 332 -8.38 9.87 -28.94
N GLY A 333 -8.53 10.11 -27.70
CA GLY A 333 -9.69 10.86 -27.18
C GLY A 333 -9.82 10.72 -25.68
N ASN A 334 -10.97 11.12 -25.17
CA ASN A 334 -11.29 10.88 -23.77
C ASN A 334 -11.53 9.39 -23.55
N ALA A 335 -10.79 8.81 -22.64
CA ALA A 335 -10.90 7.39 -22.34
C ALA A 335 -10.89 7.14 -20.83
N TYR A 336 -11.53 6.07 -20.42
CA TYR A 336 -11.51 5.55 -19.06
C TYR A 336 -11.23 4.05 -19.05
N THR A 337 -10.96 3.52 -17.90
CA THR A 337 -10.63 2.09 -17.76
C THR A 337 -11.49 1.45 -16.70
N ILE A 338 -11.94 0.22 -16.93
CA ILE A 338 -12.43 -0.67 -15.89
C ILE A 338 -11.36 -1.76 -15.71
N LEU A 339 -10.77 -1.80 -14.52
CA LEU A 339 -9.72 -2.74 -14.13
C LEU A 339 -10.36 -3.88 -13.34
N PRO A 340 -10.34 -5.12 -13.84
CA PRO A 340 -10.69 -6.29 -13.05
C PRO A 340 -9.52 -6.74 -12.18
#